data_4612f812382a7fd6b364d2cdaa728010
#
_entry.id   4612f812382a7fd6b364d2cdaa728010
#
_cell.length_a   1.000
_cell.length_b   1.000
_cell.length_c   1.000
_cell.angle_alpha   90.00
_cell.angle_beta   90.00
_cell.angle_gamma   90.00
#
_symmetry.space_group_name_H-M   'P 1'
#
loop_
_entity.id
_entity.type
_entity.pdbx_description
1 polymer ?
#
loop_
_entity_poly.entity_id
_entity_poly.type
_entity_poly.pdbx_seq_one_letter_code
_entity_poly.pdbx_strand_id
1 'polypeptide(L)'
;MIIANKQIKIYYNDNDNSNTLPVIILNNFEEQINEIITECRHINSKEFILVEITNINWNKEMSPWKITSLFKNEEPYLGNADEYLKVLETEIIPEIEKKIEKNNKKVKYYAIAGYSLSGLFGLYSVYKTDKFKKIITASGSMWYPNLENYIKENKISSKVESIYFSLGDKEKISKNPILKSVEEKTKLIQEYLSNKVKTIYEENEGNHFNETAKRIAKGIKWSLEN
;
A
#
# COMPACT_ATOMS: atom_id res chain seq x y z
N MET A 1 -8.29 -16.00 7.96
CA MET A 1 -7.86 -16.29 9.34
C MET A 1 -7.79 -15.00 10.14
N ILE A 2 -7.77 -15.10 11.47
CA ILE A 2 -7.67 -13.93 12.33
C ILE A 2 -6.33 -13.98 13.07
N ILE A 3 -5.54 -12.89 13.00
CA ILE A 3 -4.27 -12.72 13.71
C ILE A 3 -4.23 -11.29 14.25
N ALA A 4 -3.89 -11.09 15.51
CA ALA A 4 -3.86 -9.78 16.17
C ALA A 4 -5.14 -8.94 15.89
N ASN A 5 -6.31 -9.57 15.95
CA ASN A 5 -7.62 -9.00 15.63
C ASN A 5 -7.79 -8.49 14.19
N LYS A 6 -6.88 -8.80 13.27
CA LYS A 6 -7.00 -8.52 11.83
C LYS A 6 -7.56 -9.72 11.10
N GLN A 7 -8.43 -9.48 10.13
CA GLN A 7 -8.90 -10.51 9.24
C GLN A 7 -7.95 -10.62 8.05
N ILE A 8 -7.44 -11.83 7.77
CA ILE A 8 -6.42 -12.06 6.77
C ILE A 8 -6.92 -13.09 5.76
N LYS A 9 -6.88 -12.72 4.49
CA LYS A 9 -7.11 -13.60 3.35
C LYS A 9 -5.84 -13.75 2.55
N ILE A 10 -5.55 -14.96 2.10
CA ILE A 10 -4.37 -15.26 1.27
C ILE A 10 -4.88 -15.87 -0.04
N TYR A 11 -4.48 -15.27 -1.14
CA TYR A 11 -4.68 -15.79 -2.47
C TYR A 11 -3.36 -16.35 -3.01
N TYR A 12 -3.43 -17.58 -3.52
CA TYR A 12 -2.33 -18.25 -4.22
C TYR A 12 -2.68 -18.37 -5.69
N ASN A 13 -1.74 -18.09 -6.56
CA ASN A 13 -1.90 -18.39 -7.97
C ASN A 13 -1.56 -19.88 -8.19
N ASP A 14 -2.57 -20.70 -8.43
CA ASP A 14 -2.43 -22.15 -8.58
C ASP A 14 -1.96 -22.57 -9.98
N ASN A 15 -1.81 -21.62 -10.91
CA ASN A 15 -1.41 -21.92 -12.30
C ASN A 15 0.10 -22.02 -12.47
N ASP A 16 0.89 -21.68 -11.45
CA ASP A 16 2.36 -21.66 -11.52
C ASP A 16 2.99 -22.88 -10.85
N ASN A 17 3.91 -23.50 -11.58
CA ASN A 17 4.85 -24.48 -11.04
C ASN A 17 5.97 -23.84 -10.20
N SER A 18 6.06 -22.51 -10.13
CA SER A 18 7.04 -21.83 -9.30
C SER A 18 6.73 -22.00 -7.82
N ASN A 19 7.69 -22.52 -7.09
CA ASN A 19 7.59 -22.63 -5.64
C ASN A 19 8.00 -21.34 -4.91
N THR A 20 8.53 -20.32 -5.63
CA THR A 20 9.03 -19.09 -5.02
C THR A 20 8.37 -17.88 -5.67
N LEU A 21 7.49 -17.19 -4.91
CA LEU A 21 6.66 -16.11 -5.40
C LEU A 21 6.85 -14.82 -4.61
N PRO A 22 6.67 -13.65 -5.25
CA PRO A 22 6.49 -12.39 -4.52
C PRO A 22 5.25 -12.46 -3.64
N VAL A 23 5.32 -11.89 -2.45
CA VAL A 23 4.19 -11.73 -1.54
C VAL A 23 3.84 -10.26 -1.44
N ILE A 24 2.60 -9.91 -1.77
CA ILE A 24 2.08 -8.55 -1.69
C ILE A 24 1.16 -8.47 -0.49
N ILE A 25 1.56 -7.68 0.50
CA ILE A 25 0.73 -7.35 1.67
C ILE A 25 -0.14 -6.15 1.30
N LEU A 26 -1.44 -6.32 1.31
CA LEU A 26 -2.42 -5.28 1.05
C LEU A 26 -3.21 -4.97 2.32
N ASN A 27 -3.00 -3.79 2.89
CA ASN A 27 -3.87 -3.27 3.93
C ASN A 27 -5.10 -2.64 3.27
N ASN A 28 -6.30 -3.13 3.57
CA ASN A 28 -7.51 -2.68 2.93
C ASN A 28 -8.60 -2.27 3.94
N PHE A 29 -9.41 -1.28 3.57
CA PHE A 29 -10.52 -0.82 4.40
C PHE A 29 -11.66 -1.84 4.41
N GLU A 30 -11.99 -2.35 3.23
CA GLU A 30 -12.99 -3.39 3.00
C GLU A 30 -12.37 -4.51 2.18
N GLU A 31 -12.99 -5.68 2.20
CA GLU A 31 -12.55 -6.82 1.43
C GLU A 31 -12.77 -6.62 -0.07
N GLN A 32 -11.70 -6.68 -0.87
CA GLN A 32 -11.72 -6.55 -2.33
C GLN A 32 -10.79 -7.56 -3.03
N ILE A 33 -10.33 -8.59 -2.33
CA ILE A 33 -9.32 -9.51 -2.87
C ILE A 33 -9.77 -10.14 -4.20
N ASN A 34 -11.03 -10.51 -4.35
CA ASN A 34 -11.56 -11.16 -5.55
C ASN A 34 -11.58 -10.21 -6.74
N GLU A 35 -12.00 -8.97 -6.54
CA GLU A 35 -12.04 -7.92 -7.56
C GLU A 35 -10.63 -7.59 -8.03
N ILE A 36 -9.68 -7.44 -7.11
CA ILE A 36 -8.28 -7.15 -7.43
C ILE A 36 -7.65 -8.29 -8.22
N ILE A 37 -7.90 -9.55 -7.83
CA ILE A 37 -7.40 -10.71 -8.56
C ILE A 37 -8.02 -10.80 -9.96
N THR A 38 -9.30 -10.49 -10.10
CA THR A 38 -9.98 -10.45 -11.40
C THR A 38 -9.33 -9.41 -12.31
N GLU A 39 -9.08 -8.20 -11.80
CA GLU A 39 -8.39 -7.15 -12.56
C GLU A 39 -6.93 -7.54 -12.89
N CYS A 40 -6.20 -8.15 -11.96
CA CYS A 40 -4.85 -8.67 -12.22
C CYS A 40 -4.81 -9.68 -13.36
N ARG A 41 -5.81 -10.58 -13.43
CA ARG A 41 -5.95 -11.54 -14.52
C ARG A 41 -6.26 -10.87 -15.86
N HIS A 42 -7.21 -9.91 -15.85
CA HIS A 42 -7.56 -9.13 -17.06
C HIS A 42 -6.38 -8.42 -17.69
N ILE A 43 -5.47 -7.90 -16.87
CA ILE A 43 -4.28 -7.20 -17.36
C ILE A 43 -3.05 -8.10 -17.51
N ASN A 44 -3.20 -9.43 -17.36
CA ASN A 44 -2.12 -10.41 -17.46
C ASN A 44 -0.93 -10.10 -16.53
N SER A 45 -1.19 -9.89 -15.25
CA SER A 45 -0.15 -9.75 -14.23
C SER A 45 0.64 -11.05 -14.07
N LYS A 46 1.95 -10.94 -13.80
CA LYS A 46 2.77 -12.08 -13.37
C LYS A 46 2.20 -12.65 -12.07
N GLU A 47 2.63 -13.85 -11.73
CA GLU A 47 2.16 -14.58 -10.56
C GLU A 47 2.73 -14.03 -9.25
N PHE A 48 1.91 -14.10 -8.20
CA PHE A 48 2.22 -13.59 -6.87
C PHE A 48 1.29 -14.22 -5.83
N ILE A 49 1.62 -14.05 -4.57
CA ILE A 49 0.74 -14.31 -3.44
C ILE A 49 0.18 -12.96 -2.97
N LEU A 50 -1.13 -12.81 -2.93
CA LEU A 50 -1.79 -11.64 -2.35
C LEU A 50 -2.28 -11.95 -0.95
N VAL A 51 -1.86 -11.12 0.00
CA VAL A 51 -2.31 -11.18 1.39
C VAL A 51 -3.10 -9.92 1.68
N GLU A 52 -4.41 -10.02 1.73
CA GLU A 52 -5.29 -8.92 2.12
C GLU A 52 -5.52 -8.94 3.63
N ILE A 53 -5.30 -7.80 4.26
CA ILE A 53 -5.53 -7.55 5.68
C ILE A 53 -6.63 -6.52 5.83
N THR A 54 -7.70 -6.90 6.53
CA THR A 54 -8.85 -6.04 6.83
C THR A 54 -9.11 -6.00 8.33
N ASN A 55 -10.20 -5.34 8.74
CA ASN A 55 -10.49 -5.03 10.15
C ASN A 55 -9.39 -4.17 10.79
N ILE A 56 -8.97 -3.15 10.06
CA ILE A 56 -7.94 -2.18 10.46
C ILE A 56 -8.63 -0.98 11.09
N ASN A 57 -8.13 -0.51 12.23
CA ASN A 57 -8.54 0.79 12.77
C ASN A 57 -7.90 1.90 11.91
N TRP A 58 -8.63 2.32 10.87
CA TRP A 58 -8.11 3.06 9.74
C TRP A 58 -7.36 4.35 10.11
N ASN A 59 -8.05 5.27 10.80
CA ASN A 59 -7.46 6.55 11.18
C ASN A 59 -6.37 6.41 12.25
N LYS A 60 -6.36 5.32 13.00
CA LYS A 60 -5.36 5.05 14.03
C LYS A 60 -4.11 4.40 13.44
N GLU A 61 -4.30 3.27 12.74
CA GLU A 61 -3.20 2.36 12.37
C GLU A 61 -2.55 2.71 11.03
N MET A 62 -3.26 3.44 10.14
CA MET A 62 -2.72 3.84 8.84
C MET A 62 -2.12 5.25 8.84
N SER A 63 -2.14 5.96 9.95
CA SER A 63 -1.60 7.31 10.06
C SER A 63 -0.25 7.36 10.79
N PRO A 64 0.77 8.03 10.22
CA PRO A 64 2.12 8.10 10.80
C PRO A 64 2.21 8.87 12.12
N TRP A 65 1.45 9.94 12.26
CA TRP A 65 1.38 10.81 13.44
C TRP A 65 0.00 11.41 13.60
N LYS A 66 -0.24 11.97 14.77
CA LYS A 66 -1.54 12.55 15.11
C LYS A 66 -1.79 13.85 14.35
N ILE A 67 -2.97 13.95 13.73
CA ILE A 67 -3.54 15.19 13.21
C ILE A 67 -5.04 15.26 13.56
N THR A 68 -5.60 16.47 13.52
CA THR A 68 -7.05 16.65 13.66
C THR A 68 -7.78 16.07 12.44
N SER A 69 -9.04 15.70 12.63
CA SER A 69 -9.87 15.27 11.51
C SER A 69 -9.96 16.36 10.43
N LEU A 70 -9.99 15.94 9.17
CA LEU A 70 -10.18 16.83 8.03
C LEU A 70 -11.66 17.15 7.79
N PHE A 71 -12.55 16.39 8.35
CA PHE A 71 -13.99 16.53 8.18
C PHE A 71 -14.68 16.72 9.53
N LYS A 72 -15.75 17.48 9.50
CA LYS A 72 -16.59 17.70 10.68
C LYS A 72 -17.24 16.39 11.09
N ASN A 73 -17.16 16.03 12.38
CA ASN A 73 -17.71 14.81 12.98
C ASN A 73 -17.01 13.49 12.61
N GLU A 74 -15.83 13.52 12.04
CA GLU A 74 -15.00 12.33 11.89
C GLU A 74 -13.97 12.21 13.03
N GLU A 75 -13.53 10.98 13.28
CA GLU A 75 -12.48 10.72 14.26
C GLU A 75 -11.13 11.29 13.80
N PRO A 76 -10.30 11.79 14.72
CA PRO A 76 -8.95 12.25 14.41
C PRO A 76 -8.05 11.09 13.97
N TYR A 77 -6.99 11.42 13.26
CA TYR A 77 -5.91 10.49 12.96
C TYR A 77 -5.01 10.38 14.18
N LEU A 78 -4.77 9.17 14.67
CA LEU A 78 -4.14 8.97 15.98
C LEU A 78 -2.62 8.75 15.93
N GLY A 79 -2.07 8.37 14.76
CA GLY A 79 -0.63 8.27 14.56
C GLY A 79 0.01 6.99 15.12
N ASN A 80 -0.67 5.85 15.02
CA ASN A 80 -0.18 4.58 15.54
C ASN A 80 0.36 3.64 14.43
N ALA A 81 0.85 4.19 13.34
CA ALA A 81 1.41 3.40 12.25
C ALA A 81 2.63 2.57 12.70
N ASP A 82 3.47 3.08 13.61
CA ASP A 82 4.64 2.36 14.12
C ASP A 82 4.23 1.12 14.92
N GLU A 83 3.21 1.23 15.77
CA GLU A 83 2.68 0.10 16.55
C GLU A 83 2.07 -0.97 15.63
N TYR A 84 1.30 -0.54 14.64
CA TYR A 84 0.73 -1.47 13.66
C TYR A 84 1.82 -2.15 12.82
N LEU A 85 2.82 -1.41 12.38
CA LEU A 85 3.96 -1.99 11.64
C LEU A 85 4.67 -3.05 12.46
N LYS A 86 4.87 -2.81 13.76
CA LYS A 86 5.44 -3.80 14.66
C LYS A 86 4.57 -5.07 14.73
N VAL A 87 3.26 -4.95 14.90
CA VAL A 87 2.33 -6.09 14.88
C VAL A 87 2.40 -6.83 13.54
N LEU A 88 2.44 -6.09 12.43
CA LEU A 88 2.57 -6.67 11.09
C LEU A 88 3.84 -7.52 10.97
N GLU A 89 4.99 -7.04 11.46
CA GLU A 89 6.27 -7.73 11.35
C GLU A 89 6.45 -8.88 12.34
N THR A 90 5.95 -8.72 13.58
CA THR A 90 6.24 -9.69 14.65
C THR A 90 5.15 -10.74 14.85
N GLU A 91 3.93 -10.48 14.39
CA GLU A 91 2.81 -11.39 14.60
C GLU A 91 2.19 -11.85 13.26
N ILE A 92 1.86 -10.91 12.35
CA ILE A 92 1.10 -11.23 11.14
C ILE A 92 1.98 -11.92 10.10
N ILE A 93 3.11 -11.31 9.72
CA ILE A 93 3.99 -11.86 8.68
C ILE A 93 4.54 -13.25 9.04
N PRO A 94 4.98 -13.54 10.27
CA PRO A 94 5.42 -14.88 10.62
C PRO A 94 4.36 -15.97 10.45
N GLU A 95 3.10 -15.67 10.76
CA GLU A 95 2.00 -16.61 10.55
C GLU A 95 1.64 -16.78 9.06
N ILE A 96 1.77 -15.71 8.27
CA ILE A 96 1.64 -15.79 6.81
C ILE A 96 2.75 -16.68 6.23
N GLU A 97 4.00 -16.51 6.66
CA GLU A 97 5.14 -17.33 6.22
C GLU A 97 4.89 -18.82 6.49
N LYS A 98 4.45 -19.18 7.69
CA LYS A 98 4.07 -20.57 8.03
C LYS A 98 2.97 -21.12 7.09
N LYS A 99 1.98 -20.30 6.74
CA LYS A 99 0.91 -20.71 5.80
C LYS A 99 1.42 -20.89 4.39
N ILE A 100 2.31 -20.02 3.92
CA ILE A 100 2.95 -20.10 2.60
C ILE A 100 3.79 -21.39 2.51
N GLU A 101 4.60 -21.66 3.52
CA GLU A 101 5.45 -22.87 3.62
C GLU A 101 4.60 -24.15 3.65
N LYS A 102 3.48 -24.15 4.40
CA LYS A 102 2.55 -25.29 4.45
C LYS A 102 1.92 -25.61 3.07
N ASN A 103 1.85 -24.62 2.18
CA ASN A 103 1.40 -24.79 0.79
C ASN A 103 2.57 -25.07 -0.18
N ASN A 104 3.74 -25.50 0.32
CA ASN A 104 4.94 -25.78 -0.46
C ASN A 104 5.41 -24.59 -1.33
N LYS A 105 5.15 -23.36 -0.87
CA LYS A 105 5.61 -22.12 -1.52
C LYS A 105 6.66 -21.43 -0.63
N LYS A 106 7.47 -20.57 -1.24
CA LYS A 106 8.49 -19.74 -0.58
C LYS A 106 8.31 -18.28 -0.97
N VAL A 107 8.65 -17.41 -0.06
CA VAL A 107 8.64 -15.97 -0.29
C VAL A 107 9.87 -15.57 -1.08
N LYS A 108 9.68 -14.91 -2.23
CA LYS A 108 10.75 -14.31 -3.03
C LYS A 108 11.18 -12.96 -2.45
N TYR A 109 10.22 -12.13 -2.17
CA TYR A 109 10.33 -10.83 -1.49
C TYR A 109 8.95 -10.38 -1.04
N TYR A 110 8.90 -9.38 -0.16
CA TYR A 110 7.68 -8.71 0.20
C TYR A 110 7.52 -7.38 -0.55
N ALA A 111 6.31 -7.12 -1.02
CA ALA A 111 5.83 -5.80 -1.42
C ALA A 111 4.70 -5.38 -0.47
N ILE A 112 4.51 -4.07 -0.34
CA ILE A 112 3.38 -3.52 0.41
C ILE A 112 2.52 -2.67 -0.53
N ALA A 113 1.22 -2.91 -0.49
CA ALA A 113 0.22 -2.21 -1.29
C ALA A 113 -0.82 -1.56 -0.40
N GLY A 114 -1.38 -0.46 -0.87
CA GLY A 114 -2.49 0.18 -0.21
C GLY A 114 -3.17 1.25 -1.04
N TYR A 115 -4.43 1.51 -0.69
CA TYR A 115 -5.25 2.57 -1.22
C TYR A 115 -5.44 3.67 -0.17
N SER A 116 -5.44 4.95 -0.56
CA SER A 116 -5.69 6.05 0.35
C SER A 116 -4.70 6.10 1.52
N LEU A 117 -5.15 6.07 2.77
CA LEU A 117 -4.29 6.05 3.96
C LEU A 117 -3.39 4.82 4.03
N SER A 118 -3.82 3.66 3.53
CA SER A 118 -2.94 2.50 3.52
C SER A 118 -1.83 2.62 2.45
N GLY A 119 -2.06 3.40 1.39
CA GLY A 119 -0.99 3.80 0.46
C GLY A 119 0.03 4.73 1.13
N LEU A 120 -0.42 5.66 1.96
CA LEU A 120 0.44 6.47 2.84
C LEU A 120 1.22 5.59 3.81
N PHE A 121 0.56 4.66 4.51
CA PHE A 121 1.21 3.72 5.41
C PHE A 121 2.29 2.90 4.71
N GLY A 122 2.00 2.40 3.50
CA GLY A 122 2.97 1.64 2.70
C GLY A 122 4.24 2.46 2.41
N LEU A 123 4.09 3.73 2.00
CA LEU A 123 5.22 4.61 1.78
C LEU A 123 5.97 4.96 3.09
N TYR A 124 5.22 5.21 4.17
CA TYR A 124 5.82 5.49 5.48
C TYR A 124 6.60 4.30 6.03
N SER A 125 6.09 3.08 5.87
CA SER A 125 6.70 1.87 6.43
C SER A 125 8.14 1.65 5.98
N VAL A 126 8.50 2.01 4.73
CA VAL A 126 9.87 1.81 4.21
C VAL A 126 10.89 2.84 4.72
N TYR A 127 10.48 3.74 5.58
CA TYR A 127 11.37 4.58 6.40
C TYR A 127 11.63 3.97 7.79
N LYS A 128 10.93 2.88 8.12
CA LYS A 128 10.96 2.24 9.44
C LYS A 128 11.48 0.81 9.39
N THR A 129 11.34 0.13 8.23
CA THR A 129 11.72 -1.28 8.08
C THR A 129 12.38 -1.56 6.73
N ASP A 130 13.23 -2.59 6.70
CA ASP A 130 13.82 -3.15 5.49
C ASP A 130 13.01 -4.33 4.90
N LYS A 131 11.82 -4.60 5.44
CA LYS A 131 11.02 -5.79 5.07
C LYS A 131 10.50 -5.73 3.63
N PHE A 132 10.17 -4.54 3.14
CA PHE A 132 9.49 -4.37 1.84
C PHE A 132 10.46 -3.86 0.77
N LYS A 133 10.47 -4.54 -0.38
CA LYS A 133 11.25 -4.14 -1.54
C LYS A 133 10.49 -3.24 -2.51
N LYS A 134 9.19 -3.37 -2.56
CA LYS A 134 8.33 -2.66 -3.52
C LYS A 134 7.11 -2.09 -2.84
N ILE A 135 6.73 -0.89 -3.24
CA ILE A 135 5.60 -0.16 -2.66
C ILE A 135 4.60 0.17 -3.76
N ILE A 136 3.32 -0.07 -3.47
CA ILE A 136 2.20 0.25 -4.35
C ILE A 136 1.29 1.20 -3.58
N THR A 137 1.31 2.47 -3.96
CA THR A 137 0.45 3.49 -3.38
C THR A 137 -0.57 3.98 -4.42
N ALA A 138 -1.73 3.32 -4.46
CA ALA A 138 -2.83 3.70 -5.32
C ALA A 138 -3.69 4.76 -4.62
N SER A 139 -3.89 5.91 -5.26
CA SER A 139 -4.63 7.04 -4.68
C SER A 139 -4.20 7.38 -3.26
N GLY A 140 -2.89 7.25 -2.99
CA GLY A 140 -2.33 7.40 -1.65
C GLY A 140 -2.51 8.79 -1.07
N SER A 141 -2.72 8.87 0.23
CA SER A 141 -2.98 10.12 0.96
C SER A 141 -1.71 10.96 1.13
N MET A 142 -1.04 11.32 0.01
CA MET A 142 0.20 12.10 0.02
C MET A 142 -0.01 13.56 0.46
N TRP A 143 -1.25 14.00 0.59
CA TRP A 143 -1.66 15.26 1.19
C TRP A 143 -1.40 15.34 2.69
N TYR A 144 -1.05 14.23 3.35
CA TYR A 144 -0.91 14.15 4.80
C TYR A 144 0.07 15.20 5.32
N PRO A 145 -0.33 16.04 6.31
CA PRO A 145 0.50 17.15 6.79
C PRO A 145 1.90 16.70 7.22
N ASN A 146 2.91 17.45 6.82
CA ASN A 146 4.35 17.20 7.08
C ASN A 146 4.97 15.96 6.43
N LEU A 147 4.22 15.19 5.62
CA LEU A 147 4.76 13.99 4.96
C LEU A 147 5.96 14.30 4.06
N GLU A 148 5.87 15.37 3.27
CA GLU A 148 6.96 15.80 2.38
C GLU A 148 8.25 16.12 3.15
N ASN A 149 8.13 16.86 4.26
CA ASN A 149 9.28 17.18 5.13
C ASN A 149 9.86 15.91 5.73
N TYR A 150 9.00 15.02 6.26
CA TYR A 150 9.43 13.75 6.82
C TYR A 150 10.22 12.91 5.80
N ILE A 151 9.74 12.81 4.55
CA ILE A 151 10.40 12.09 3.46
C ILE A 151 11.78 12.70 3.12
N LYS A 152 11.91 14.02 3.15
CA LYS A 152 13.18 14.73 2.85
C LYS A 152 14.21 14.62 3.98
N GLU A 153 13.76 14.62 5.22
CA GLU A 153 14.60 14.61 6.42
C GLU A 153 15.03 13.18 6.83
N ASN A 154 14.35 12.17 6.35
CA ASN A 154 14.62 10.79 6.71
C ASN A 154 15.16 9.97 5.52
N LYS A 155 15.86 8.89 5.82
CA LYS A 155 16.45 8.01 4.82
C LYS A 155 15.51 6.84 4.55
N ILE A 156 15.12 6.67 3.30
CA ILE A 156 14.38 5.48 2.86
C ILE A 156 15.29 4.24 2.95
N SER A 157 14.69 3.08 3.23
CA SER A 157 15.41 1.79 3.25
C SER A 157 16.15 1.56 1.92
N SER A 158 17.41 1.14 2.03
CA SER A 158 18.21 0.75 0.86
C SER A 158 17.74 -0.55 0.19
N LYS A 159 16.79 -1.25 0.78
CA LYS A 159 16.16 -2.45 0.22
C LYS A 159 15.03 -2.14 -0.76
N VAL A 160 14.55 -0.91 -0.79
CA VAL A 160 13.48 -0.49 -1.70
C VAL A 160 14.01 -0.42 -3.13
N GLU A 161 13.36 -1.16 -4.01
CA GLU A 161 13.70 -1.27 -5.44
C GLU A 161 12.79 -0.38 -6.30
N SER A 162 11.49 -0.32 -5.96
CA SER A 162 10.53 0.46 -6.76
C SER A 162 9.31 0.93 -5.98
N ILE A 163 8.73 2.07 -6.41
CA ILE A 163 7.52 2.64 -5.83
C ILE A 163 6.57 3.06 -6.96
N TYR A 164 5.36 2.52 -6.93
CA TYR A 164 4.27 2.91 -7.81
C TYR A 164 3.38 3.94 -7.13
N PHE A 165 3.13 5.06 -7.80
CA PHE A 165 2.17 6.08 -7.40
C PHE A 165 1.07 6.18 -8.45
N SER A 166 -0.17 6.33 -8.00
CA SER A 166 -1.26 6.69 -8.89
C SER A 166 -2.31 7.57 -8.23
N LEU A 167 -3.03 8.33 -9.04
CA LEU A 167 -4.19 9.12 -8.61
C LEU A 167 -5.26 9.11 -9.70
N GLY A 168 -6.49 9.42 -9.33
CA GLY A 168 -7.52 9.81 -10.26
C GLY A 168 -7.38 11.28 -10.67
N ASP A 169 -7.65 11.61 -11.93
CA ASP A 169 -7.55 12.96 -12.51
C ASP A 169 -8.48 14.00 -11.83
N LYS A 170 -9.53 13.50 -11.14
CA LYS A 170 -10.51 14.34 -10.41
C LYS A 170 -10.31 14.38 -8.91
N GLU A 171 -9.29 13.71 -8.35
CA GLU A 171 -9.06 13.70 -6.89
C GLU A 171 -8.66 15.09 -6.34
N LYS A 172 -8.01 15.91 -7.15
CA LYS A 172 -7.72 17.32 -6.84
C LYS A 172 -8.96 18.22 -6.77
N ILE A 173 -10.13 17.74 -7.23
CA ILE A 173 -11.38 18.50 -7.19
C ILE A 173 -12.02 18.33 -5.81
N SER A 174 -11.52 19.08 -4.83
CA SER A 174 -12.01 19.07 -3.45
C SER A 174 -12.23 20.49 -2.94
N LYS A 175 -13.27 20.66 -2.09
CA LYS A 175 -13.49 21.91 -1.34
C LYS A 175 -12.53 22.05 -0.18
N ASN A 176 -12.00 20.92 0.33
CA ASN A 176 -11.00 20.92 1.40
C ASN A 176 -9.61 21.23 0.79
N PRO A 177 -8.93 22.31 1.20
CA PRO A 177 -7.66 22.71 0.62
C PRO A 177 -6.54 21.69 0.82
N ILE A 178 -6.57 20.92 1.92
CA ILE A 178 -5.59 19.86 2.19
C ILE A 178 -5.77 18.74 1.17
N LEU A 179 -7.00 18.23 0.99
CA LEU A 179 -7.28 17.18 0.01
C LEU A 179 -7.03 17.63 -1.43
N LYS A 180 -7.32 18.89 -1.74
CA LYS A 180 -7.05 19.48 -3.07
C LYS A 180 -5.56 19.40 -3.45
N SER A 181 -4.66 19.42 -2.48
CA SER A 181 -3.21 19.36 -2.72
C SER A 181 -2.67 17.96 -3.08
N VAL A 182 -3.52 16.93 -3.09
CA VAL A 182 -3.09 15.53 -3.24
C VAL A 182 -2.26 15.29 -4.50
N GLU A 183 -2.66 15.85 -5.65
CA GLU A 183 -1.93 15.66 -6.91
C GLU A 183 -0.55 16.33 -6.86
N GLU A 184 -0.51 17.59 -6.45
CA GLU A 184 0.74 18.35 -6.30
C GLU A 184 1.71 17.62 -5.37
N LYS A 185 1.23 17.23 -4.17
CA LYS A 185 2.05 16.54 -3.18
C LYS A 185 2.53 15.18 -3.65
N THR A 186 1.68 14.41 -4.32
CA THR A 186 2.06 13.11 -4.88
C THR A 186 3.16 13.26 -5.93
N LYS A 187 3.03 14.21 -6.85
CA LYS A 187 4.04 14.47 -7.88
C LYS A 187 5.37 14.94 -7.29
N LEU A 188 5.34 15.88 -6.33
CA LEU A 188 6.55 16.36 -5.64
C LEU A 188 7.28 15.23 -4.90
N ILE A 189 6.55 14.38 -4.19
CA ILE A 189 7.13 13.23 -3.48
C ILE A 189 7.71 12.22 -4.47
N GLN A 190 6.97 11.90 -5.53
CA GLN A 190 7.42 10.98 -6.57
C GLN A 190 8.69 11.48 -7.26
N GLU A 191 8.73 12.77 -7.66
CA GLU A 191 9.90 13.39 -8.28
C GLU A 191 11.12 13.35 -7.35
N TYR A 192 10.95 13.70 -6.08
CA TYR A 192 12.04 13.61 -5.09
C TYR A 192 12.57 12.19 -4.95
N LEU A 193 11.69 11.19 -4.89
CA LEU A 193 12.07 9.78 -4.73
C LEU A 193 12.62 9.17 -6.01
N SER A 194 12.26 9.67 -7.20
CA SER A 194 12.79 9.17 -8.48
C SER A 194 14.31 9.29 -8.60
N ASN A 195 14.93 10.19 -7.84
CA ASN A 195 16.39 10.33 -7.74
C ASN A 195 17.06 9.27 -6.84
N LYS A 196 16.27 8.42 -6.16
CA LYS A 196 16.76 7.45 -5.18
C LYS A 196 16.39 6.01 -5.53
N VAL A 197 15.18 5.81 -6.04
CA VAL A 197 14.62 4.49 -6.37
C VAL A 197 13.81 4.61 -7.66
N LYS A 198 13.55 3.49 -8.31
CA LYS A 198 12.68 3.46 -9.48
C LYS A 198 11.25 3.85 -9.10
N THR A 199 10.69 4.86 -9.76
CA THR A 199 9.31 5.30 -9.50
C THR A 199 8.52 5.49 -10.79
N ILE A 200 7.20 5.44 -10.68
CA ILE A 200 6.25 5.89 -11.71
C ILE A 200 5.12 6.68 -11.04
N TYR A 201 4.54 7.60 -11.78
CA TYR A 201 3.25 8.21 -11.47
C TYR A 201 2.29 7.89 -12.60
N GLU A 202 1.16 7.25 -12.29
CA GLU A 202 0.11 6.92 -13.23
C GLU A 202 -1.16 7.71 -12.91
N GLU A 203 -1.67 8.46 -13.88
CA GLU A 203 -2.97 9.12 -13.78
C GLU A 203 -4.07 8.18 -14.26
N ASN A 204 -5.14 8.05 -13.49
CA ASN A 204 -6.32 7.26 -13.82
C ASN A 204 -7.51 8.18 -13.99
N GLU A 205 -8.51 7.73 -14.75
CA GLU A 205 -9.77 8.46 -14.87
C GLU A 205 -10.58 8.39 -13.56
N GLY A 206 -11.24 9.50 -13.20
CA GLY A 206 -12.22 9.56 -12.12
C GLY A 206 -11.70 10.11 -10.79
N ASN A 207 -12.56 10.05 -9.79
CA ASN A 207 -12.29 10.54 -8.43
C ASN A 207 -11.68 9.45 -7.53
N HIS A 208 -11.54 9.76 -6.24
CA HIS A 208 -10.94 8.88 -5.24
C HIS A 208 -11.63 7.52 -5.07
N PHE A 209 -12.88 7.37 -5.45
CA PHE A 209 -13.68 6.16 -5.24
C PHE A 209 -13.90 5.33 -6.51
N ASN A 210 -13.35 5.76 -7.63
CA ASN A 210 -13.52 5.06 -8.90
C ASN A 210 -12.44 3.97 -9.08
N GLU A 211 -12.88 2.80 -9.51
CA GLU A 211 -12.01 1.69 -9.97
C GLU A 211 -10.87 1.30 -9.00
N THR A 212 -11.14 1.30 -7.69
CA THR A 212 -10.11 1.07 -6.64
C THR A 212 -9.33 -0.23 -6.87
N ALA A 213 -10.03 -1.35 -7.11
CA ALA A 213 -9.42 -2.64 -7.39
C ALA A 213 -8.52 -2.62 -8.65
N LYS A 214 -8.98 -1.98 -9.71
CA LYS A 214 -8.21 -1.85 -10.97
C LYS A 214 -6.95 -1.01 -10.78
N ARG A 215 -7.01 0.08 -10.01
CA ARG A 215 -5.82 0.90 -9.71
C ARG A 215 -4.78 0.13 -8.89
N ILE A 216 -5.24 -0.65 -7.91
CA ILE A 216 -4.36 -1.55 -7.16
C ILE A 216 -3.75 -2.60 -8.09
N ALA A 217 -4.55 -3.25 -8.94
CA ALA A 217 -4.09 -4.27 -9.89
C ALA A 217 -3.02 -3.73 -10.86
N LYS A 218 -3.20 -2.51 -11.39
CA LYS A 218 -2.19 -1.84 -12.22
C LYS A 218 -0.87 -1.65 -11.47
N GLY A 219 -0.92 -1.20 -10.23
CA GLY A 219 0.25 -1.05 -9.37
C GLY A 219 0.93 -2.40 -9.10
N ILE A 220 0.16 -3.46 -8.84
CA ILE A 220 0.67 -4.82 -8.67
C ILE A 220 1.41 -5.26 -9.94
N LYS A 221 0.78 -5.16 -11.11
CA LYS A 221 1.41 -5.53 -12.37
C LYS A 221 2.72 -4.80 -12.59
N TRP A 222 2.69 -3.46 -12.48
CA TRP A 222 3.90 -2.66 -12.68
C TRP A 222 5.01 -3.06 -11.70
N SER A 223 4.67 -3.26 -10.44
CA SER A 223 5.62 -3.68 -9.40
C SER A 223 6.25 -5.04 -9.69
N LEU A 224 5.49 -6.01 -10.20
CA LEU A 224 6.00 -7.34 -10.56
C LEU A 224 6.91 -7.34 -11.79
N GLU A 225 6.82 -6.33 -12.63
CA GLU A 225 7.61 -6.17 -13.87
C GLU A 225 8.88 -5.34 -13.66
N ASN A 226 8.99 -4.61 -12.55
CA ASN A 226 10.05 -3.64 -12.26
C ASN A 226 10.68 -3.87 -10.90
#